data_022f07b96425ba7e01a4ebc2195070cd
#
_entry.id   022f07b96425ba7e01a4ebc2195070cd
#
_cell.length_a   1.000
_cell.length_b   1.000
_cell.length_c   1.000
_cell.angle_alpha   90.00
_cell.angle_beta   90.00
_cell.angle_gamma   90.00
#
_symmetry.space_group_name_H-M   'P 1'
#
loop_
_entity.id
_entity.type
_entity.pdbx_description
1 polymer ?
#
loop_
_entity_poly.entity_id
_entity_poly.type
_entity_poly.pdbx_seq_one_letter_code
_entity_poly.pdbx_strand_id
1 'polypeptide(L)'
;MRRVHVESVAIAAISISMAVGGALAQPAQAGASAGQTVILERAPTDHTVAIPKETLARYFADMDAKKLQTLRMLEGGKYNVNIRRITNAETALVHPTTIDLWVVLEGSGTLTTGGTIQNGKIVGGQSHTIRAGDVEFIPATVPHGVSGVQGSITWLNIRWDNDWK
;
A
#
# COMPACT_ATOMS: atom_id res chain seq x y z
N MET A 1 -41.60 39.07 56.10
CA MET A 1 -41.02 37.95 55.39
C MET A 1 -41.16 38.16 53.88
N ARG A 2 -40.10 38.63 53.20
CA ARG A 2 -40.10 38.79 51.73
C ARG A 2 -39.30 37.67 51.12
N ARG A 3 -39.92 36.88 50.24
CA ARG A 3 -39.21 35.86 49.43
C ARG A 3 -38.58 36.55 48.24
N VAL A 4 -37.28 36.36 48.08
CA VAL A 4 -36.53 36.80 46.92
C VAL A 4 -36.57 35.66 45.91
N HIS A 5 -37.07 35.93 44.71
CA HIS A 5 -37.03 35.03 43.57
C HIS A 5 -35.65 35.23 42.91
N VAL A 6 -34.90 34.13 42.75
CA VAL A 6 -33.68 34.09 41.99
C VAL A 6 -34.05 33.53 40.61
N GLU A 7 -34.01 34.37 39.60
CA GLU A 7 -34.15 33.93 38.20
C GLU A 7 -32.81 33.37 37.74
N SER A 8 -32.86 32.10 37.27
CA SER A 8 -31.71 31.42 36.66
C SER A 8 -31.56 31.89 35.22
N VAL A 9 -30.48 32.60 34.92
CA VAL A 9 -30.09 32.95 33.55
C VAL A 9 -29.38 31.76 32.93
N ALA A 10 -30.00 31.13 31.93
CA ALA A 10 -29.36 30.10 31.12
C ALA A 10 -28.39 30.72 30.11
N ILE A 11 -27.11 30.46 30.30
CA ILE A 11 -26.07 30.86 29.35
C ILE A 11 -26.03 29.79 28.26
N ALA A 12 -26.48 30.14 27.05
CA ALA A 12 -26.34 29.31 25.86
C ALA A 12 -24.86 29.35 25.40
N ALA A 13 -24.18 28.21 25.53
CA ALA A 13 -22.86 28.04 24.97
C ALA A 13 -22.96 27.84 23.45
N ILE A 14 -22.52 28.83 22.69
CA ILE A 14 -22.36 28.75 21.25
C ILE A 14 -21.09 27.96 20.97
N SER A 15 -21.25 26.71 20.57
CA SER A 15 -20.14 25.86 20.08
C SER A 15 -19.82 26.25 18.63
N ILE A 16 -18.73 27.00 18.44
CA ILE A 16 -18.17 27.27 17.11
C ILE A 16 -17.38 26.02 16.69
N SER A 17 -17.98 25.19 15.84
CA SER A 17 -17.28 24.10 15.15
C SER A 17 -16.41 24.71 14.05
N MET A 18 -15.10 24.85 14.30
CA MET A 18 -14.14 25.09 13.24
C MET A 18 -13.97 23.80 12.44
N ALA A 19 -14.52 23.77 11.24
CA ALA A 19 -14.20 22.78 10.23
C ALA A 19 -12.77 23.07 9.74
N VAL A 20 -11.78 22.34 10.25
CA VAL A 20 -10.41 22.36 9.73
C VAL A 20 -10.38 21.57 8.43
N GLY A 21 -9.83 22.25 7.48
CA GLY A 21 -9.78 22.01 6.07
C GLY A 21 -9.42 20.61 5.57
N GLY A 22 -9.89 20.41 4.36
CA GLY A 22 -9.84 19.21 3.57
C GLY A 22 -8.48 18.56 3.49
N ALA A 23 -8.46 17.30 3.89
CA ALA A 23 -7.49 16.37 3.38
C ALA A 23 -7.73 16.26 1.86
N LEU A 24 -6.73 16.62 1.07
CA LEU A 24 -6.73 16.34 -0.36
C LEU A 24 -6.84 14.83 -0.53
N ALA A 25 -8.03 14.37 -0.89
CA ALA A 25 -8.25 12.99 -1.25
C ALA A 25 -7.38 12.67 -2.46
N GLN A 26 -6.39 11.81 -2.28
CA GLN A 26 -5.73 11.18 -3.43
C GLN A 26 -6.80 10.48 -4.27
N PRO A 27 -6.78 10.66 -5.60
CA PRO A 27 -7.72 9.95 -6.46
C PRO A 27 -7.57 8.45 -6.21
N ALA A 28 -8.68 7.80 -5.90
CA ALA A 28 -8.74 6.36 -5.73
C ALA A 28 -8.21 5.70 -7.01
N GLN A 29 -7.12 4.95 -6.89
CA GLN A 29 -6.60 4.14 -7.98
C GLN A 29 -7.63 3.03 -8.25
N ALA A 30 -8.43 3.20 -9.28
CA ALA A 30 -9.41 2.20 -9.71
C ALA A 30 -8.65 0.96 -10.18
N GLY A 31 -8.83 -0.17 -9.49
CA GLY A 31 -8.42 -1.48 -9.99
C GLY A 31 -7.70 -2.42 -9.03
N ALA A 32 -7.28 -1.99 -7.87
CA ALA A 32 -6.76 -2.93 -6.89
C ALA A 32 -7.93 -3.60 -6.15
N SER A 33 -8.00 -4.92 -6.16
CA SER A 33 -8.71 -5.66 -5.11
C SER A 33 -8.16 -5.15 -3.78
N ALA A 34 -8.98 -4.41 -3.04
CA ALA A 34 -8.56 -3.66 -1.87
C ALA A 34 -8.27 -4.62 -0.70
N GLY A 35 -7.13 -5.30 -0.75
CA GLY A 35 -6.52 -5.83 0.44
C GLY A 35 -6.11 -4.64 1.31
N GLN A 36 -6.55 -4.64 2.55
CA GLN A 36 -6.22 -3.60 3.51
C GLN A 36 -4.70 -3.40 3.58
N THR A 37 -4.21 -2.20 3.27
CA THR A 37 -2.80 -1.84 3.49
C THR A 37 -2.64 -1.34 4.92
N VAL A 38 -1.80 -1.99 5.68
CA VAL A 38 -1.43 -1.56 7.03
C VAL A 38 -0.09 -0.83 6.94
N ILE A 39 -0.03 0.39 7.46
CA ILE A 39 1.20 1.19 7.55
C ILE A 39 1.76 1.02 8.96
N LEU A 40 3.01 0.55 9.08
CA LEU A 40 3.65 0.32 10.36
C LEU A 40 4.34 1.58 10.88
N GLU A 41 5.10 2.28 10.04
CA GLU A 41 5.94 3.38 10.48
C GLU A 41 6.14 4.42 9.36
N ARG A 42 6.32 5.69 9.76
CA ARG A 42 6.89 6.71 8.87
C ARG A 42 8.39 6.47 8.73
N ALA A 43 8.88 6.59 7.49
CA ALA A 43 10.31 6.49 7.24
C ALA A 43 11.04 7.64 7.95
N PRO A 44 12.04 7.35 8.81
CA PRO A 44 12.80 8.38 9.48
C PRO A 44 13.73 9.12 8.50
N THR A 45 14.14 10.32 8.88
CA THR A 45 15.06 11.17 8.09
C THR A 45 16.42 11.36 8.77
N ASP A 46 16.59 10.87 10.00
CA ASP A 46 17.70 11.16 10.90
C ASP A 46 18.41 9.92 11.45
N HIS A 47 17.86 8.73 11.23
CA HIS A 47 18.47 7.48 11.67
C HIS A 47 18.17 6.32 10.72
N THR A 48 18.93 5.21 10.88
CA THR A 48 18.76 3.99 10.10
C THR A 48 17.71 3.09 10.73
N VAL A 49 16.80 2.54 9.90
CA VAL A 49 15.90 1.46 10.29
C VAL A 49 16.51 0.12 9.88
N ALA A 50 16.71 -0.77 10.82
CA ALA A 50 17.07 -2.15 10.56
C ALA A 50 15.84 -3.04 10.68
N ILE A 51 15.55 -3.83 9.64
CA ILE A 51 14.46 -4.82 9.64
C ILE A 51 15.10 -6.22 9.53
N PRO A 52 15.42 -6.85 10.65
CA PRO A 52 16.05 -8.17 10.68
C PRO A 52 15.18 -9.25 10.04
N LYS A 53 15.80 -10.33 9.56
CA LYS A 53 15.12 -11.47 8.95
C LYS A 53 14.00 -12.04 9.82
N GLU A 54 14.23 -12.09 11.13
CA GLU A 54 13.27 -12.61 12.12
C GLU A 54 12.04 -11.69 12.22
N THR A 55 12.23 -10.38 12.01
CA THR A 55 11.12 -9.42 11.95
C THR A 55 10.30 -9.61 10.67
N LEU A 56 10.95 -9.82 9.52
CA LEU A 56 10.25 -10.15 8.28
C LEU A 56 9.43 -11.43 8.42
N ALA A 57 9.98 -12.48 9.03
CA ALA A 57 9.27 -13.74 9.25
C ALA A 57 7.99 -13.53 10.10
N ARG A 58 8.06 -12.68 11.13
CA ARG A 58 6.86 -12.32 11.92
C ARG A 58 5.84 -11.55 11.08
N TYR A 59 6.28 -10.63 10.24
CA TYR A 59 5.39 -9.90 9.33
C TYR A 59 4.67 -10.83 8.37
N PHE A 60 5.34 -11.84 7.82
CA PHE A 60 4.71 -12.82 6.93
C PHE A 60 3.63 -13.62 7.68
N ALA A 61 3.93 -14.10 8.89
CA ALA A 61 2.96 -14.81 9.73
C ALA A 61 1.75 -13.94 10.07
N ASP A 62 1.97 -12.66 10.41
CA ASP A 62 0.91 -11.70 10.68
C ASP A 62 0.06 -11.42 9.43
N MET A 63 0.69 -11.30 8.27
CA MET A 63 -0.03 -11.10 6.99
C MET A 63 -0.93 -12.30 6.67
N ASP A 64 -0.44 -13.52 6.85
CA ASP A 64 -1.22 -14.74 6.66
C ASP A 64 -2.40 -14.82 7.64
N ALA A 65 -2.16 -14.58 8.93
CA ALA A 65 -3.19 -14.64 9.96
C ALA A 65 -4.30 -13.59 9.75
N LYS A 66 -3.94 -12.40 9.28
CA LYS A 66 -4.85 -11.27 9.05
C LYS A 66 -5.35 -11.19 7.60
N LYS A 67 -4.93 -12.10 6.72
CA LYS A 67 -5.22 -12.11 5.27
C LYS A 67 -4.84 -10.79 4.58
N LEU A 68 -3.73 -10.20 5.02
CA LEU A 68 -3.20 -8.97 4.42
C LEU A 68 -2.38 -9.32 3.18
N GLN A 69 -2.62 -8.62 2.09
CA GLN A 69 -1.81 -8.74 0.87
C GLN A 69 -0.67 -7.72 0.82
N THR A 70 -0.80 -6.60 1.53
CA THR A 70 0.21 -5.55 1.56
C THR A 70 0.43 -5.07 2.98
N LEU A 71 1.70 -5.06 3.39
CA LEU A 71 2.16 -4.46 4.62
C LEU A 71 3.16 -3.36 4.27
N ARG A 72 2.84 -2.11 4.54
CA ARG A 72 3.75 -0.98 4.32
C ARG A 72 4.63 -0.82 5.54
N MET A 73 5.87 -1.25 5.43
CA MET A 73 6.83 -1.16 6.53
C MET A 73 7.26 0.28 6.79
N LEU A 74 7.55 1.03 5.72
CA LEU A 74 7.98 2.42 5.81
C LEU A 74 7.20 3.29 4.82
N GLU A 75 6.70 4.44 5.30
CA GLU A 75 6.02 5.46 4.52
C GLU A 75 6.84 6.74 4.50
N GLY A 76 7.42 7.07 3.35
CA GLY A 76 8.28 8.26 3.15
C GLY A 76 7.62 9.40 2.36
N GLY A 77 6.33 9.30 2.04
CA GLY A 77 5.62 10.27 1.22
C GLY A 77 5.82 10.03 -0.27
N LYS A 78 6.97 10.39 -0.83
CA LYS A 78 7.33 10.13 -2.24
C LYS A 78 7.86 8.74 -2.52
N TYR A 79 8.15 7.98 -1.50
CA TYR A 79 8.59 6.59 -1.58
C TYR A 79 7.98 5.78 -0.45
N ASN A 80 7.90 4.48 -0.65
CA ASN A 80 7.50 3.56 0.40
C ASN A 80 8.18 2.20 0.23
N VAL A 81 8.27 1.47 1.34
CA VAL A 81 8.83 0.11 1.38
C VAL A 81 7.76 -0.81 1.91
N ASN A 82 7.32 -1.74 1.06
CA ASN A 82 6.25 -2.66 1.38
C ASN A 82 6.72 -4.12 1.31
N ILE A 83 6.01 -4.98 2.02
CA ILE A 83 5.92 -6.39 1.70
C ILE A 83 4.62 -6.59 0.94
N ARG A 84 4.69 -7.29 -0.18
CA ARG A 84 3.55 -7.84 -0.89
C ARG A 84 3.58 -9.35 -0.77
N ARG A 85 2.46 -9.96 -0.36
CA ARG A 85 2.30 -11.41 -0.20
C ARG A 85 0.94 -11.82 -0.71
N ILE A 86 0.91 -12.70 -1.70
CA ILE A 86 -0.32 -13.17 -2.33
C ILE A 86 -0.33 -14.68 -2.47
N THR A 87 -1.52 -15.26 -2.47
CA THR A 87 -1.77 -16.68 -2.66
C THR A 87 -2.56 -17.00 -3.94
N ASN A 88 -3.04 -15.96 -4.61
CA ASN A 88 -3.82 -16.06 -5.84
C ASN A 88 -3.35 -15.03 -6.85
N ALA A 89 -3.80 -15.18 -8.10
CA ALA A 89 -3.55 -14.16 -9.14
C ALA A 89 -4.09 -12.78 -8.71
N GLU A 90 -3.35 -11.75 -9.03
CA GLU A 90 -3.76 -10.37 -8.85
C GLU A 90 -4.53 -9.84 -10.06
N THR A 91 -5.39 -8.85 -9.82
CA THR A 91 -5.87 -7.97 -10.88
C THR A 91 -4.71 -7.13 -11.40
N ALA A 92 -4.49 -7.14 -12.70
CA ALA A 92 -3.45 -6.32 -13.31
C ALA A 92 -3.70 -4.83 -13.06
N LEU A 93 -2.61 -4.09 -12.87
CA LEU A 93 -2.65 -2.68 -12.56
C LEU A 93 -1.56 -1.90 -13.33
N VAL A 94 -1.67 -0.59 -13.31
CA VAL A 94 -0.67 0.34 -13.86
C VAL A 94 -0.58 1.56 -12.94
N HIS A 95 0.64 1.99 -12.65
CA HIS A 95 0.90 3.22 -11.89
C HIS A 95 1.30 4.34 -12.85
N PRO A 96 0.60 5.48 -12.88
CA PRO A 96 0.91 6.55 -13.83
C PRO A 96 2.24 7.26 -13.55
N THR A 97 2.65 7.33 -12.29
CA THR A 97 3.84 8.08 -11.85
C THR A 97 4.80 7.27 -10.97
N THR A 98 4.40 6.11 -10.50
CA THR A 98 5.19 5.34 -9.53
C THR A 98 6.00 4.25 -10.23
N ILE A 99 7.27 4.17 -9.90
CA ILE A 99 8.19 3.08 -10.25
C ILE A 99 8.14 2.03 -9.15
N ASP A 100 8.15 0.77 -9.54
CA ASP A 100 8.24 -0.38 -8.64
C ASP A 100 9.60 -1.09 -8.80
N LEU A 101 10.27 -1.35 -7.69
CA LEU A 101 11.39 -2.29 -7.61
C LEU A 101 10.97 -3.44 -6.70
N TRP A 102 10.95 -4.65 -7.25
CA TRP A 102 10.63 -5.85 -6.49
C TRP A 102 11.87 -6.69 -6.25
N VAL A 103 11.96 -7.26 -5.07
CA VAL A 103 12.91 -8.33 -4.74
C VAL A 103 12.08 -9.50 -4.22
N VAL A 104 12.02 -10.58 -4.98
CA VAL A 104 11.24 -11.76 -4.58
C VAL A 104 11.95 -12.46 -3.42
N LEU A 105 11.26 -12.59 -2.30
CA LEU A 105 11.79 -13.15 -1.05
C LEU A 105 11.44 -14.62 -0.89
N GLU A 106 10.22 -15.03 -1.29
CA GLU A 106 9.72 -16.41 -1.13
C GLU A 106 8.77 -16.76 -2.27
N GLY A 107 8.69 -18.05 -2.58
CA GLY A 107 7.74 -18.62 -3.53
C GLY A 107 8.03 -18.32 -5.00
N SER A 108 7.03 -18.51 -5.84
CA SER A 108 7.12 -18.27 -7.27
C SER A 108 5.76 -17.93 -7.88
N GLY A 109 5.80 -17.28 -9.03
CA GLY A 109 4.62 -16.92 -9.81
C GLY A 109 5.01 -16.54 -11.24
N THR A 110 4.04 -16.09 -12.01
CA THR A 110 4.25 -15.56 -13.37
C THR A 110 3.97 -14.05 -13.34
N LEU A 111 4.98 -13.25 -13.58
CA LEU A 111 4.83 -11.81 -13.80
C LEU A 111 4.53 -11.57 -15.28
N THR A 112 3.47 -10.83 -15.57
CA THR A 112 3.15 -10.32 -16.91
C THR A 112 3.25 -8.82 -16.92
N THR A 113 3.97 -8.24 -17.88
CA THR A 113 4.20 -6.80 -18.02
C THR A 113 3.94 -6.31 -19.43
N GLY A 114 3.63 -5.00 -19.56
CA GLY A 114 3.32 -4.35 -20.85
C GLY A 114 1.92 -4.69 -21.36
N GLY A 115 1.70 -4.49 -22.65
CA GLY A 115 0.37 -4.70 -23.26
C GLY A 115 -0.69 -3.72 -22.75
N THR A 116 -1.94 -4.16 -22.71
CA THR A 116 -3.09 -3.38 -22.24
C THR A 116 -3.92 -4.15 -21.22
N ILE A 117 -4.50 -3.45 -20.25
CA ILE A 117 -5.37 -4.06 -19.26
C ILE A 117 -6.80 -4.15 -19.83
N GLN A 118 -7.33 -5.36 -19.90
CA GLN A 118 -8.71 -5.64 -20.30
C GLN A 118 -9.35 -6.57 -19.27
N ASN A 119 -10.45 -6.17 -18.67
CA ASN A 119 -11.15 -6.92 -17.62
C ASN A 119 -10.22 -7.42 -16.48
N GLY A 120 -9.28 -6.55 -16.05
CA GLY A 120 -8.34 -6.85 -14.97
C GLY A 120 -7.19 -7.79 -15.34
N LYS A 121 -7.01 -8.10 -16.62
CA LYS A 121 -5.92 -8.94 -17.15
C LYS A 121 -5.12 -8.19 -18.21
N ILE A 122 -3.85 -8.53 -18.35
CA ILE A 122 -3.01 -7.99 -19.42
C ILE A 122 -3.21 -8.79 -20.70
N VAL A 123 -3.42 -8.08 -21.79
CA VAL A 123 -3.50 -8.61 -23.14
C VAL A 123 -2.32 -8.07 -23.97
N GLY A 124 -1.60 -8.94 -24.68
CA GLY A 124 -0.45 -8.56 -25.51
C GLY A 124 0.81 -8.21 -24.73
N GLY A 125 0.87 -8.53 -23.44
CA GLY A 125 2.07 -8.35 -22.61
C GLY A 125 3.07 -9.51 -22.76
N GLN A 126 4.22 -9.37 -22.09
CA GLN A 126 5.24 -10.41 -21.98
C GLN A 126 5.17 -11.02 -20.57
N SER A 127 5.31 -12.36 -20.52
CA SER A 127 5.25 -13.11 -19.26
C SER A 127 6.53 -13.89 -19.02
N HIS A 128 6.98 -13.91 -17.78
CA HIS A 128 8.07 -14.78 -17.33
C HIS A 128 7.83 -15.25 -15.89
N THR A 129 8.47 -16.35 -15.53
CA THR A 129 8.41 -16.85 -14.15
C THR A 129 9.33 -16.01 -13.27
N ILE A 130 8.81 -15.60 -12.10
CA ILE A 130 9.57 -14.96 -11.04
C ILE A 130 9.62 -15.88 -9.81
N ARG A 131 10.74 -15.90 -9.10
CA ARG A 131 11.01 -16.76 -7.94
C ARG A 131 11.94 -16.08 -6.94
N ALA A 132 12.06 -16.65 -5.75
CA ALA A 132 12.94 -16.14 -4.72
C ALA A 132 14.36 -15.85 -5.24
N GLY A 133 14.86 -14.63 -4.97
CA GLY A 133 16.13 -14.08 -5.43
C GLY A 133 16.04 -13.21 -6.69
N ASP A 134 14.94 -13.26 -7.44
CA ASP A 134 14.78 -12.44 -8.63
C ASP A 134 14.48 -10.97 -8.26
N VAL A 135 14.92 -10.06 -9.12
CA VAL A 135 14.71 -8.61 -8.99
C VAL A 135 14.00 -8.10 -10.24
N GLU A 136 12.89 -7.40 -10.04
CA GLU A 136 12.08 -6.83 -11.11
C GLU A 136 12.04 -5.32 -11.00
N PHE A 137 12.37 -4.63 -12.09
CA PHE A 137 12.21 -3.17 -12.19
C PHE A 137 11.06 -2.86 -13.14
N ILE A 138 10.01 -2.23 -12.63
CA ILE A 138 8.80 -1.93 -13.38
C ILE A 138 8.67 -0.40 -13.49
N PRO A 139 8.90 0.18 -14.67
CA PRO A 139 8.74 1.61 -14.88
C PRO A 139 7.29 2.07 -14.63
N ALA A 140 7.13 3.34 -14.30
CA ALA A 140 5.82 3.99 -14.33
C ALA A 140 5.17 3.78 -15.70
N THR A 141 3.85 3.73 -15.73
CA THR A 141 3.01 3.51 -16.92
C THR A 141 3.05 2.11 -17.55
N VAL A 142 3.86 1.20 -17.02
CA VAL A 142 3.90 -0.19 -17.50
C VAL A 142 2.85 -1.03 -16.77
N PRO A 143 1.84 -1.57 -17.47
CA PRO A 143 0.90 -2.53 -16.90
C PRO A 143 1.62 -3.76 -16.38
N HIS A 144 1.22 -4.25 -15.21
CA HIS A 144 1.82 -5.44 -14.62
C HIS A 144 0.84 -6.20 -13.71
N GLY A 145 1.12 -7.47 -13.49
CA GLY A 145 0.32 -8.32 -12.61
C GLY A 145 0.92 -9.70 -12.47
N VAL A 146 0.69 -10.33 -11.33
CA VAL A 146 1.19 -11.66 -11.00
C VAL A 146 0.07 -12.69 -11.08
N SER A 147 0.35 -13.83 -11.70
CA SER A 147 -0.54 -14.99 -11.82
C SER A 147 0.24 -16.28 -11.60
N GLY A 148 -0.42 -17.44 -11.72
CA GLY A 148 0.25 -18.74 -11.64
C GLY A 148 0.98 -18.99 -10.33
N VAL A 149 0.50 -18.39 -9.22
CA VAL A 149 1.11 -18.50 -7.89
C VAL A 149 1.07 -19.94 -7.39
N GLN A 150 2.21 -20.46 -6.97
CA GLN A 150 2.33 -21.80 -6.39
C GLN A 150 2.35 -21.68 -4.85
N GLY A 151 1.21 -21.92 -4.21
CA GLY A 151 1.02 -21.70 -2.78
C GLY A 151 0.97 -20.22 -2.43
N SER A 152 2.12 -19.59 -2.26
CA SER A 152 2.24 -18.13 -2.06
C SER A 152 3.51 -17.60 -2.72
N ILE A 153 3.48 -16.30 -3.04
CA ILE A 153 4.67 -15.55 -3.43
C ILE A 153 4.76 -14.28 -2.60
N THR A 154 5.96 -13.95 -2.15
CA THR A 154 6.24 -12.76 -1.32
C THR A 154 7.40 -11.99 -1.92
N TRP A 155 7.23 -10.68 -2.06
CA TRP A 155 8.32 -9.81 -2.47
C TRP A 155 8.38 -8.53 -1.66
N LEU A 156 9.58 -8.00 -1.52
CA LEU A 156 9.82 -6.63 -1.10
C LEU A 156 9.44 -5.74 -2.27
N ASN A 157 8.56 -4.78 -2.05
CA ASN A 157 8.14 -3.82 -3.05
C ASN A 157 8.55 -2.42 -2.61
N ILE A 158 9.58 -1.89 -3.24
CA ILE A 158 10.06 -0.53 -3.03
C ILE A 158 9.47 0.33 -4.14
N ARG A 159 8.79 1.39 -3.76
CA ARG A 159 8.12 2.31 -4.67
C ARG A 159 8.61 3.73 -4.49
N TRP A 160 8.72 4.45 -5.58
CA TRP A 160 8.98 5.89 -5.56
C TRP A 160 8.34 6.58 -6.77
N ASP A 161 8.04 7.86 -6.61
CA ASP A 161 7.47 8.64 -7.71
C ASP A 161 8.55 9.02 -8.73
N ASN A 162 8.15 9.03 -10.01
CA ASN A 162 9.01 9.28 -11.17
C ASN A 162 9.19 10.81 -11.43
N ASP A 163 9.09 11.66 -10.42
CA ASP A 163 9.17 13.13 -10.55
C ASP A 163 10.58 13.71 -10.31
N TRP A 164 11.61 12.97 -10.68
CA TRP A 164 13.00 13.43 -10.64
C TRP A 164 13.22 14.57 -11.65
N LYS A 165 13.00 15.80 -11.20
CA LYS A 165 13.35 17.03 -11.93
C LYS A 165 14.18 17.93 -11.06
#